data_dd559c4a70d18373f533dbb2ba41ad3c
#
_entry.id   dd559c4a70d18373f533dbb2ba41ad3c
#
_cell.length_a   1.000
_cell.length_b   1.000
_cell.length_c   1.000
_cell.angle_alpha   90.00
_cell.angle_beta   90.00
_cell.angle_gamma   90.00
#
_symmetry.space_group_name_H-M   'P 1'
#
loop_
_entity.id
_entity.type
_entity.pdbx_description
1 polymer ?
#
loop_
_entity_poly.entity_id
_entity_poly.type
_entity_poly.pdbx_seq_one_letter_code
_entity_poly.pdbx_strand_id
1 'polypeptide(L)'
;VQSRAVVSKLALNTYVFSSESSEKAGERGTDMTVRWYRRMLIILLVFAVTVGGSYCFLQIKREELKKEVSAGTGSENLLIPGGMPIGIYMETDGVMVLGTDEIKSSDGSSTSPAKHLVKDGDYIVGIDEEEVENKQELIEVMQNLSKKTVILHLRRKMEYINVKIHPAKDEEGKYKLGIWVRDNVQGLGTITFLNANSEFGALGHGIHDVDTSELLEISEGTLYETSIQNIKKGQNGSPGGMEGIIVYNHYNVLGSITSNTETGIYGKFD
;
A
#
# COMPACT_ATOMS: atom_id res chain seq x y z
N VAL A 1 -39.83 77.50 42.02
CA VAL A 1 -39.06 77.64 40.74
C VAL A 1 -37.68 77.02 40.87
N GLN A 2 -37.11 76.87 42.09
CA GLN A 2 -35.77 76.24 42.27
C GLN A 2 -35.73 74.74 42.27
N SER A 3 -36.86 74.04 42.44
CA SER A 3 -36.90 72.55 42.51
C SER A 3 -36.85 71.84 41.15
N ARG A 4 -37.25 72.48 40.03
CA ARG A 4 -37.22 71.90 38.69
C ARG A 4 -35.88 71.89 37.99
N ALA A 5 -34.99 72.78 38.35
CA ALA A 5 -33.65 72.90 37.72
C ALA A 5 -32.65 71.86 38.25
N VAL A 6 -32.83 71.43 39.51
CA VAL A 6 -31.95 70.39 40.13
C VAL A 6 -32.18 69.03 39.57
N VAL A 7 -33.47 68.65 39.32
CA VAL A 7 -33.81 67.35 38.75
C VAL A 7 -33.35 67.19 37.32
N SER A 8 -33.39 68.25 36.52
CA SER A 8 -32.93 68.22 35.14
C SER A 8 -31.40 68.07 35.05
N LYS A 9 -30.62 68.73 35.95
CA LYS A 9 -29.15 68.54 35.98
C LYS A 9 -28.69 67.20 36.44
N LEU A 10 -29.40 66.56 37.39
CA LEU A 10 -29.08 65.20 37.83
C LEU A 10 -29.40 64.14 36.75
N ALA A 11 -30.53 64.28 36.04
CA ALA A 11 -30.90 63.39 34.94
C ALA A 11 -29.93 63.48 33.75
N LEU A 12 -29.46 64.67 33.43
CA LEU A 12 -28.50 64.87 32.35
C LEU A 12 -27.13 64.30 32.71
N ASN A 13 -26.66 64.48 33.96
CA ASN A 13 -25.39 63.92 34.40
C ASN A 13 -25.40 62.39 34.46
N THR A 14 -26.56 61.79 34.85
CA THR A 14 -26.69 60.32 34.86
C THR A 14 -26.75 59.75 33.44
N TYR A 15 -27.37 60.47 32.50
CA TYR A 15 -27.43 60.02 31.11
C TYR A 15 -26.06 60.13 30.40
N VAL A 16 -25.30 61.19 30.64
CA VAL A 16 -23.94 61.37 30.07
C VAL A 16 -22.99 60.32 30.69
N PHE A 17 -23.09 60.03 31.98
CA PHE A 17 -22.24 58.99 32.60
C PHE A 17 -22.57 57.56 32.12
N SER A 18 -23.85 57.28 31.83
CA SER A 18 -24.26 55.98 31.29
C SER A 18 -23.83 55.82 29.83
N SER A 19 -23.86 56.88 29.00
CA SER A 19 -23.42 56.78 27.60
C SER A 19 -21.90 56.64 27.48
N GLU A 20 -21.12 57.36 28.28
CA GLU A 20 -19.66 57.26 28.30
C GLU A 20 -19.16 55.89 28.80
N SER A 21 -19.81 55.28 29.75
CA SER A 21 -19.46 53.94 30.26
C SER A 21 -19.83 52.83 29.25
N SER A 22 -20.93 53.00 28.49
CA SER A 22 -21.33 52.08 27.45
C SER A 22 -20.41 52.14 26.22
N GLU A 23 -19.99 53.37 25.82
CA GLU A 23 -19.08 53.57 24.69
C GLU A 23 -17.67 53.00 24.97
N LYS A 24 -17.14 53.23 26.18
CA LYS A 24 -15.83 52.67 26.61
C LYS A 24 -15.85 51.14 26.83
N ALA A 25 -17.00 50.57 27.14
CA ALA A 25 -17.17 49.12 27.24
C ALA A 25 -17.24 48.48 25.84
N GLY A 26 -17.88 49.09 24.87
CA GLY A 26 -17.95 48.65 23.48
C GLY A 26 -16.57 48.70 22.79
N GLU A 27 -15.80 49.79 22.96
CA GLU A 27 -14.45 49.90 22.41
C GLU A 27 -13.47 48.89 22.99
N ARG A 28 -13.52 48.59 24.28
CA ARG A 28 -12.69 47.59 24.91
C ARG A 28 -13.03 46.16 24.44
N GLY A 29 -14.29 45.84 24.18
CA GLY A 29 -14.74 44.55 23.66
C GLY A 29 -14.25 44.29 22.24
N THR A 30 -14.35 45.29 21.37
CA THR A 30 -13.88 45.22 19.96
C THR A 30 -12.35 45.12 19.86
N ASP A 31 -11.60 45.84 20.70
CA ASP A 31 -10.15 45.77 20.72
C ASP A 31 -9.63 44.40 21.22
N MET A 32 -10.32 43.75 22.16
CA MET A 32 -9.97 42.46 22.68
C MET A 32 -10.23 41.33 21.65
N THR A 33 -11.33 41.38 20.91
CA THR A 33 -11.64 40.44 19.82
C THR A 33 -10.67 40.58 18.66
N VAL A 34 -10.30 41.81 18.26
CA VAL A 34 -9.33 42.06 17.21
C VAL A 34 -7.94 41.59 17.60
N ARG A 35 -7.51 41.77 18.86
CA ARG A 35 -6.22 41.24 19.34
C ARG A 35 -6.22 39.71 19.41
N TRP A 36 -7.32 39.08 19.80
CA TRP A 36 -7.45 37.61 19.81
C TRP A 36 -7.41 37.07 18.38
N TYR A 37 -8.13 37.66 17.44
CA TYR A 37 -8.12 37.30 16.03
C TYR A 37 -6.73 37.44 15.39
N ARG A 38 -6.02 38.54 15.68
CA ARG A 38 -4.62 38.68 15.23
C ARG A 38 -3.70 37.61 15.79
N ARG A 39 -3.84 37.22 17.05
CA ARG A 39 -3.07 36.12 17.65
C ARG A 39 -3.37 34.78 16.97
N MET A 40 -4.61 34.50 16.72
CA MET A 40 -5.02 33.29 16.00
C MET A 40 -4.47 33.25 14.58
N LEU A 41 -4.52 34.38 13.85
CA LEU A 41 -3.93 34.46 12.52
C LEU A 41 -2.41 34.26 12.54
N ILE A 42 -1.70 34.80 13.52
CA ILE A 42 -0.25 34.60 13.65
C ILE A 42 0.06 33.12 13.94
N ILE A 43 -0.69 32.46 14.83
CA ILE A 43 -0.53 31.03 15.15
C ILE A 43 -0.77 30.19 13.89
N LEU A 44 -1.82 30.48 13.14
CA LEU A 44 -2.17 29.77 11.91
C LEU A 44 -1.10 29.97 10.82
N LEU A 45 -0.56 31.18 10.71
CA LEU A 45 0.52 31.51 9.79
C LEU A 45 1.82 30.78 10.17
N VAL A 46 2.18 30.75 11.46
CA VAL A 46 3.35 30.01 11.95
C VAL A 46 3.17 28.51 11.71
N PHE A 47 1.98 27.96 11.96
CA PHE A 47 1.67 26.57 11.68
C PHE A 47 1.79 26.25 10.18
N ALA A 48 1.23 27.10 9.32
CA ALA A 48 1.34 26.93 7.86
C ALA A 48 2.80 26.98 7.37
N VAL A 49 3.61 27.89 7.93
CA VAL A 49 5.04 28.01 7.59
C VAL A 49 5.83 26.81 8.09
N THR A 50 5.55 26.31 9.29
CA THR A 50 6.26 25.14 9.83
C THR A 50 5.92 23.86 9.07
N VAL A 51 4.64 23.63 8.77
CA VAL A 51 4.20 22.46 7.97
C VAL A 51 4.72 22.56 6.53
N GLY A 52 4.54 23.71 5.90
CA GLY A 52 5.05 23.96 4.54
C GLY A 52 6.57 23.87 4.45
N GLY A 53 7.28 24.43 5.43
CA GLY A 53 8.75 24.35 5.52
C GLY A 53 9.25 22.92 5.71
N SER A 54 8.59 22.15 6.57
CA SER A 54 8.93 20.72 6.77
C SER A 54 8.68 19.91 5.50
N TYR A 55 7.57 20.13 4.83
CA TYR A 55 7.27 19.47 3.55
C TYR A 55 8.30 19.84 2.47
N CYS A 56 8.62 21.12 2.32
CA CYS A 56 9.65 21.59 1.38
C CYS A 56 11.03 20.99 1.69
N PHE A 57 11.39 20.92 2.98
CA PHE A 57 12.66 20.33 3.41
C PHE A 57 12.76 18.83 3.07
N LEU A 58 11.67 18.08 3.28
CA LEU A 58 11.61 16.68 2.91
C LEU A 58 11.71 16.47 1.39
N GLN A 59 11.05 17.33 0.61
CA GLN A 59 11.14 17.28 -0.85
C GLN A 59 12.55 17.62 -1.37
N ILE A 60 13.17 18.64 -0.79
CA ILE A 60 14.56 19.03 -1.15
C ILE A 60 15.52 17.88 -0.83
N LYS A 61 15.36 17.23 0.34
CA LYS A 61 16.20 16.10 0.72
C LYS A 61 15.99 14.88 -0.19
N ARG A 62 14.77 14.66 -0.63
CA ARG A 62 14.43 13.61 -1.60
C ARG A 62 15.05 13.90 -2.98
N GLU A 63 15.04 15.16 -3.41
CA GLU A 63 15.67 15.61 -4.66
C GLU A 63 17.20 15.57 -4.59
N GLU A 64 17.80 15.87 -3.43
CA GLU A 64 19.25 15.74 -3.23
C GLU A 64 19.69 14.28 -3.34
N LEU A 65 18.97 13.34 -2.70
CA LEU A 65 19.22 11.90 -2.84
C LEU A 65 19.09 11.43 -4.30
N LYS A 66 18.09 11.92 -5.03
CA LYS A 66 17.94 11.64 -6.47
C LYS A 66 19.09 12.22 -7.29
N LYS A 67 19.57 13.42 -6.95
CA LYS A 67 20.70 14.06 -7.65
C LYS A 67 22.04 13.37 -7.36
N GLU A 68 22.28 12.90 -6.15
CA GLU A 68 23.49 12.14 -5.82
C GLU A 68 23.55 10.83 -6.61
N VAL A 69 22.42 10.15 -6.80
CA VAL A 69 22.31 8.96 -7.65
C VAL A 69 22.48 9.31 -9.13
N SER A 70 22.00 10.48 -9.57
CA SER A 70 22.06 10.94 -10.97
C SER A 70 23.39 11.62 -11.36
N ALA A 71 24.20 12.07 -10.40
CA ALA A 71 25.47 12.76 -10.66
C ALA A 71 26.62 11.83 -11.07
N GLY A 72 26.39 10.52 -11.08
CA GLY A 72 27.33 9.52 -11.58
C GLY A 72 27.38 9.41 -13.11
N THR A 73 27.29 10.53 -13.84
CA THR A 73 27.49 10.55 -15.30
C THR A 73 28.94 10.28 -15.65
N GLY A 74 29.32 9.00 -15.73
CA GLY A 74 30.69 8.69 -16.09
C GLY A 74 31.03 7.23 -16.35
N SER A 75 30.17 6.28 -15.99
CA SER A 75 30.43 4.87 -16.32
C SER A 75 29.12 4.09 -16.26
N GLU A 76 28.72 3.50 -17.37
CA GLU A 76 27.59 2.55 -17.45
C GLU A 76 27.73 1.35 -16.49
N ASN A 77 28.91 1.19 -15.89
CA ASN A 77 29.27 0.09 -14.99
C ASN A 77 29.44 0.52 -13.52
N LEU A 78 29.02 1.73 -13.14
CA LEU A 78 29.10 2.16 -11.74
C LEU A 78 27.93 1.61 -10.95
N LEU A 79 28.22 0.82 -9.92
CA LEU A 79 27.25 0.34 -8.95
C LEU A 79 27.46 1.02 -7.59
N ILE A 80 26.39 1.50 -7.01
CA ILE A 80 26.37 2.08 -5.66
C ILE A 80 25.87 0.98 -4.72
N PRO A 81 26.67 0.56 -3.72
CA PRO A 81 26.24 -0.42 -2.73
C PRO A 81 25.01 0.07 -1.99
N GLY A 82 24.01 -0.80 -1.86
CA GLY A 82 22.78 -0.55 -1.12
C GLY A 82 22.92 -0.88 0.38
N GLY A 83 21.82 -1.29 0.98
CA GLY A 83 21.70 -1.64 2.40
C GLY A 83 20.41 -1.11 3.02
N MET A 84 19.61 -0.39 2.23
CA MET A 84 18.32 0.14 2.66
C MET A 84 17.28 -0.99 2.75
N PRO A 85 16.56 -1.12 3.87
CA PRO A 85 15.43 -2.04 3.95
C PRO A 85 14.27 -1.55 3.09
N ILE A 86 13.59 -2.49 2.46
CA ILE A 86 12.47 -2.25 1.56
C ILE A 86 11.31 -3.18 1.86
N GLY A 87 10.10 -2.70 1.61
CA GLY A 87 8.90 -3.52 1.48
C GLY A 87 8.73 -3.96 0.04
N ILE A 88 8.39 -5.22 -0.14
CA ILE A 88 8.22 -5.86 -1.44
C ILE A 88 6.76 -6.29 -1.55
N TYR A 89 6.13 -5.95 -2.65
CA TYR A 89 4.84 -6.48 -3.07
C TYR A 89 4.96 -6.89 -4.54
N MET A 90 4.62 -8.14 -4.86
CA MET A 90 4.67 -8.64 -6.24
C MET A 90 3.37 -9.39 -6.55
N GLU A 91 2.87 -9.20 -7.74
CA GLU A 91 1.74 -9.93 -8.30
C GLU A 91 2.26 -11.01 -9.24
N THR A 92 1.65 -12.19 -9.16
CA THR A 92 2.03 -13.31 -10.02
C THR A 92 1.41 -13.12 -11.42
N ASP A 93 2.06 -13.67 -12.41
CA ASP A 93 1.54 -13.70 -13.79
C ASP A 93 0.48 -14.82 -13.92
N GLY A 94 -0.76 -14.50 -13.55
CA GLY A 94 -1.86 -15.44 -13.36
C GLY A 94 -1.98 -15.93 -11.92
N VAL A 95 -2.96 -16.77 -11.65
CA VAL A 95 -3.29 -17.26 -10.30
C VAL A 95 -2.62 -18.61 -10.02
N MET A 96 -1.60 -18.61 -9.17
CA MET A 96 -0.79 -19.79 -8.87
C MET A 96 -1.56 -20.83 -8.07
N VAL A 97 -1.49 -22.07 -8.47
CA VAL A 97 -2.05 -23.25 -7.77
C VAL A 97 -1.09 -23.71 -6.69
N LEU A 98 -1.55 -23.72 -5.44
CA LEU A 98 -0.80 -24.21 -4.27
C LEU A 98 -1.15 -25.68 -3.94
N GLY A 99 -2.30 -26.16 -4.38
CA GLY A 99 -2.75 -27.52 -4.11
C GLY A 99 -4.22 -27.73 -4.41
N THR A 100 -4.70 -28.93 -4.20
CA THR A 100 -6.11 -29.32 -4.37
C THR A 100 -6.71 -29.82 -3.08
N ASP A 101 -8.02 -29.60 -2.89
CA ASP A 101 -8.75 -30.02 -1.72
C ASP A 101 -10.11 -30.64 -2.07
N GLU A 102 -10.73 -31.28 -1.09
CA GLU A 102 -12.07 -31.84 -1.22
C GLU A 102 -13.14 -30.79 -0.96
N ILE A 103 -14.19 -30.83 -1.75
CA ILE A 103 -15.39 -30.02 -1.57
C ILE A 103 -16.48 -30.87 -0.96
N LYS A 104 -16.99 -30.45 0.20
CA LYS A 104 -18.13 -31.08 0.85
C LYS A 104 -19.42 -30.46 0.33
N SER A 105 -20.33 -31.29 -0.13
CA SER A 105 -21.65 -30.89 -0.61
C SER A 105 -22.70 -31.02 0.49
N SER A 106 -23.84 -30.33 0.32
CA SER A 106 -24.94 -30.30 1.29
C SER A 106 -25.58 -31.71 1.55
N ASP A 107 -25.38 -32.67 0.65
CA ASP A 107 -25.81 -34.04 0.81
C ASP A 107 -24.83 -34.94 1.60
N GLY A 108 -23.73 -34.36 2.11
CA GLY A 108 -22.67 -35.03 2.83
C GLY A 108 -21.64 -35.74 1.96
N SER A 109 -21.76 -35.69 0.63
CA SER A 109 -20.76 -36.22 -0.29
C SER A 109 -19.54 -35.31 -0.36
N SER A 110 -18.35 -35.90 -0.58
CA SER A 110 -17.10 -35.18 -0.85
C SER A 110 -16.61 -35.47 -2.26
N THR A 111 -16.19 -34.44 -2.96
CA THR A 111 -15.62 -34.54 -4.31
C THR A 111 -14.37 -33.69 -4.43
N SER A 112 -13.41 -34.13 -5.24
CA SER A 112 -12.16 -33.41 -5.52
C SER A 112 -12.05 -33.12 -7.01
N PRO A 113 -12.72 -32.06 -7.53
CA PRO A 113 -12.86 -31.80 -8.97
C PRO A 113 -11.53 -31.64 -9.70
N ALA A 114 -10.56 -31.02 -9.03
CA ALA A 114 -9.27 -30.65 -9.62
C ALA A 114 -8.18 -31.73 -9.43
N LYS A 115 -8.43 -32.71 -8.57
CA LYS A 115 -7.44 -33.76 -8.20
C LYS A 115 -6.90 -34.46 -9.43
N HIS A 116 -5.57 -34.55 -9.54
CA HIS A 116 -4.84 -35.13 -10.66
C HIS A 116 -4.98 -34.39 -12.02
N LEU A 117 -5.75 -33.32 -12.07
CA LEU A 117 -5.92 -32.48 -13.26
C LEU A 117 -5.00 -31.27 -13.23
N VAL A 118 -4.90 -30.61 -12.10
CA VAL A 118 -3.96 -29.49 -11.85
C VAL A 118 -2.82 -29.97 -10.97
N LYS A 119 -1.71 -29.25 -11.01
CA LYS A 119 -0.51 -29.50 -10.20
C LYS A 119 -0.14 -28.24 -9.44
N ASP A 120 0.53 -28.42 -8.32
CA ASP A 120 1.16 -27.34 -7.59
C ASP A 120 2.18 -26.64 -8.49
N GLY A 121 2.18 -25.31 -8.50
CA GLY A 121 2.99 -24.50 -9.41
C GLY A 121 2.40 -24.23 -10.81
N ASP A 122 1.21 -24.77 -11.13
CA ASP A 122 0.46 -24.32 -12.31
C ASP A 122 -0.07 -22.90 -12.08
N TYR A 123 -0.17 -22.11 -13.13
CA TYR A 123 -0.84 -20.80 -13.10
C TYR A 123 -2.15 -20.87 -13.85
N ILE A 124 -3.26 -20.51 -13.20
CA ILE A 124 -4.56 -20.35 -13.86
C ILE A 124 -4.52 -18.99 -14.55
N VAL A 125 -4.66 -18.98 -15.87
CA VAL A 125 -4.64 -17.78 -16.71
C VAL A 125 -5.98 -17.53 -17.42
N GLY A 126 -6.96 -18.42 -17.21
CA GLY A 126 -8.31 -18.24 -17.75
C GLY A 126 -9.27 -19.37 -17.40
N ILE A 127 -10.56 -19.11 -17.55
CA ILE A 127 -11.65 -20.07 -17.44
C ILE A 127 -12.62 -19.88 -18.62
N ASP A 128 -12.81 -20.89 -19.41
CA ASP A 128 -13.63 -20.88 -20.63
C ASP A 128 -13.15 -19.79 -21.60
N GLU A 129 -13.90 -18.71 -21.78
CA GLU A 129 -13.60 -17.58 -22.67
C GLU A 129 -13.09 -16.35 -21.90
N GLU A 130 -13.02 -16.42 -20.56
CA GLU A 130 -12.63 -15.32 -19.68
C GLU A 130 -11.15 -15.46 -19.29
N GLU A 131 -10.35 -14.43 -19.51
CA GLU A 131 -8.99 -14.32 -19.00
C GLU A 131 -9.02 -14.04 -17.49
N VAL A 132 -8.02 -14.53 -16.77
CA VAL A 132 -7.89 -14.40 -15.33
C VAL A 132 -6.45 -13.99 -15.00
N GLU A 133 -6.27 -12.78 -14.51
CA GLU A 133 -4.97 -12.24 -14.11
C GLU A 133 -4.72 -12.38 -12.60
N ASN A 134 -5.80 -12.31 -11.79
CA ASN A 134 -5.72 -12.32 -10.34
C ASN A 134 -6.83 -13.14 -9.69
N LYS A 135 -6.69 -13.37 -8.40
CA LYS A 135 -7.64 -14.18 -7.61
C LYS A 135 -9.04 -13.56 -7.54
N GLN A 136 -9.15 -12.24 -7.58
CA GLN A 136 -10.44 -11.57 -7.53
C GLN A 136 -11.25 -11.86 -8.79
N GLU A 137 -10.65 -11.79 -9.95
CA GLU A 137 -11.26 -12.14 -11.23
C GLU A 137 -11.66 -13.62 -11.27
N LEU A 138 -10.77 -14.51 -10.81
CA LEU A 138 -11.08 -15.93 -10.67
C LEU A 138 -12.33 -16.15 -9.82
N ILE A 139 -12.46 -15.45 -8.68
CA ILE A 139 -13.63 -15.55 -7.80
C ILE A 139 -14.88 -15.03 -8.51
N GLU A 140 -14.80 -13.92 -9.23
CA GLU A 140 -15.92 -13.32 -9.94
C GLU A 140 -16.46 -14.23 -11.05
N VAL A 141 -15.56 -14.82 -11.85
CA VAL A 141 -15.93 -15.82 -12.86
C VAL A 141 -16.61 -17.03 -12.20
N MET A 142 -16.06 -17.53 -11.10
CA MET A 142 -16.62 -18.66 -10.38
C MET A 142 -17.98 -18.37 -9.72
N GLN A 143 -18.22 -17.15 -9.23
CA GLN A 143 -19.52 -16.74 -8.66
C GLN A 143 -20.61 -16.68 -9.72
N ASN A 144 -20.27 -16.31 -10.95
CA ASN A 144 -21.20 -16.20 -12.07
C ASN A 144 -21.38 -17.53 -12.83
N LEU A 145 -20.71 -18.59 -12.38
CA LEU A 145 -20.71 -19.86 -13.07
C LEU A 145 -22.07 -20.55 -13.00
N SER A 146 -22.64 -20.81 -14.16
CA SER A 146 -23.90 -21.58 -14.30
C SER A 146 -23.71 -22.96 -14.95
N LYS A 147 -22.52 -23.20 -15.47
CA LYS A 147 -22.16 -24.42 -16.22
C LYS A 147 -21.67 -25.52 -15.29
N LYS A 148 -22.03 -26.78 -15.61
CA LYS A 148 -21.54 -27.97 -14.91
C LYS A 148 -20.12 -28.40 -15.33
N THR A 149 -19.59 -27.79 -16.35
CA THR A 149 -18.27 -28.12 -16.91
C THR A 149 -17.60 -26.86 -17.37
N VAL A 150 -16.35 -26.67 -17.02
CA VAL A 150 -15.52 -25.54 -17.42
C VAL A 150 -14.17 -26.03 -17.95
N ILE A 151 -13.56 -25.21 -18.78
CA ILE A 151 -12.20 -25.41 -19.27
C ILE A 151 -11.30 -24.43 -18.51
N LEU A 152 -10.38 -24.93 -17.70
CA LEU A 152 -9.32 -24.12 -17.13
C LEU A 152 -8.17 -24.01 -18.12
N HIS A 153 -7.74 -22.78 -18.36
CA HIS A 153 -6.52 -22.49 -19.08
C HIS A 153 -5.39 -22.35 -18.06
N LEU A 154 -4.47 -23.28 -18.13
CA LEU A 154 -3.31 -23.34 -17.22
C LEU A 154 -2.04 -23.04 -17.99
N ARG A 155 -1.15 -22.30 -17.36
CA ARG A 155 0.25 -22.21 -17.76
C ARG A 155 1.07 -23.08 -16.78
N ARG A 156 1.71 -24.09 -17.32
CA ARG A 156 2.61 -24.99 -16.61
C ARG A 156 4.01 -24.82 -17.13
N LYS A 157 4.87 -24.10 -16.42
CA LYS A 157 6.16 -23.66 -16.94
C LYS A 157 5.95 -22.83 -18.21
N MET A 158 6.49 -23.28 -19.34
CA MET A 158 6.36 -22.62 -20.65
C MET A 158 5.21 -23.16 -21.53
N GLU A 159 4.38 -24.09 -21.00
CA GLU A 159 3.33 -24.75 -21.77
C GLU A 159 1.95 -24.30 -21.33
N TYR A 160 1.08 -24.02 -22.31
CA TYR A 160 -0.35 -23.75 -22.06
C TYR A 160 -1.15 -25.05 -22.19
N ILE A 161 -1.93 -25.36 -21.18
CA ILE A 161 -2.69 -26.62 -21.03
C ILE A 161 -4.16 -26.27 -20.79
N ASN A 162 -5.05 -26.90 -21.55
CA ASN A 162 -6.48 -26.77 -21.34
C ASN A 162 -6.99 -27.99 -20.57
N VAL A 163 -7.56 -27.76 -19.41
CA VAL A 163 -8.03 -28.82 -18.52
C VAL A 163 -9.54 -28.71 -18.33
N LYS A 164 -10.25 -29.78 -18.70
CA LYS A 164 -11.69 -29.85 -18.49
C LYS A 164 -12.02 -30.30 -17.07
N ILE A 165 -12.71 -29.45 -16.32
CA ILE A 165 -13.08 -29.69 -14.92
C ILE A 165 -14.61 -29.65 -14.77
N HIS A 166 -15.12 -30.45 -13.81
CA HIS A 166 -16.50 -30.45 -13.38
C HIS A 166 -16.58 -29.83 -11.98
N PRO A 167 -16.87 -28.53 -11.84
CA PRO A 167 -16.98 -27.90 -10.53
C PRO A 167 -18.02 -28.59 -9.65
N ALA A 168 -17.73 -28.74 -8.38
CA ALA A 168 -18.67 -29.27 -7.40
C ALA A 168 -19.38 -28.13 -6.67
N LYS A 169 -20.59 -28.39 -6.15
CA LYS A 169 -21.28 -27.45 -5.28
C LYS A 169 -20.91 -27.70 -3.84
N ASP A 170 -20.56 -26.63 -3.13
CA ASP A 170 -20.34 -26.66 -1.69
C ASP A 170 -21.66 -26.78 -0.90
N GLU A 171 -21.60 -26.74 0.41
CA GLU A 171 -22.76 -26.79 1.32
C GLU A 171 -23.74 -25.63 1.10
N GLU A 172 -23.26 -24.49 0.58
CA GLU A 172 -24.06 -23.30 0.26
C GLU A 172 -24.64 -23.35 -1.17
N GLY A 173 -24.31 -24.38 -1.93
CA GLY A 173 -24.74 -24.53 -3.34
C GLY A 173 -23.91 -23.75 -4.35
N LYS A 174 -22.78 -23.15 -3.94
CA LYS A 174 -21.85 -22.41 -4.79
C LYS A 174 -20.90 -23.36 -5.50
N TYR A 175 -20.60 -23.11 -6.75
CA TYR A 175 -19.61 -23.88 -7.49
C TYR A 175 -18.19 -23.58 -6.98
N LYS A 176 -17.42 -24.65 -6.79
CA LYS A 176 -16.01 -24.61 -6.36
C LYS A 176 -15.19 -25.57 -7.23
N LEU A 177 -13.90 -25.25 -7.38
CA LEU A 177 -12.95 -26.10 -8.09
C LEU A 177 -12.16 -27.03 -7.15
N GLY A 178 -12.11 -26.71 -5.86
CA GLY A 178 -11.28 -27.41 -4.87
C GLY A 178 -9.79 -27.19 -5.12
N ILE A 179 -9.40 -25.93 -5.37
CA ILE A 179 -8.03 -25.51 -5.62
C ILE A 179 -7.67 -24.41 -4.62
N TRP A 180 -6.51 -24.56 -3.97
CA TRP A 180 -5.87 -23.49 -3.20
C TRP A 180 -5.02 -22.66 -4.11
N VAL A 181 -5.14 -21.32 -4.02
CA VAL A 181 -4.47 -20.41 -4.96
C VAL A 181 -3.87 -19.19 -4.26
N ARG A 182 -2.85 -18.65 -4.91
CA ARG A 182 -2.16 -17.39 -4.55
C ARG A 182 -1.94 -16.56 -5.81
N ASP A 183 -2.04 -15.25 -5.69
CA ASP A 183 -1.82 -14.28 -6.77
C ASP A 183 -0.84 -13.18 -6.42
N ASN A 184 -0.34 -13.16 -5.18
CA ASN A 184 0.64 -12.15 -4.76
C ASN A 184 1.55 -12.68 -3.65
N VAL A 185 2.68 -12.00 -3.49
CA VAL A 185 3.62 -12.22 -2.40
C VAL A 185 4.09 -10.90 -1.83
N GLN A 186 4.29 -10.88 -0.53
CA GLN A 186 4.72 -9.72 0.22
C GLN A 186 5.88 -10.09 1.16
N GLY A 187 6.79 -9.16 1.34
CA GLY A 187 7.91 -9.40 2.26
C GLY A 187 8.78 -8.18 2.50
N LEU A 188 9.74 -8.36 3.37
CA LEU A 188 10.81 -7.40 3.61
C LEU A 188 12.06 -7.85 2.88
N GLY A 189 12.80 -6.88 2.37
CA GLY A 189 14.06 -7.13 1.70
C GLY A 189 15.08 -6.03 1.95
N THR A 190 16.18 -6.11 1.23
CA THR A 190 17.26 -5.12 1.28
C THR A 190 17.76 -4.86 -0.13
N ILE A 191 17.90 -3.59 -0.49
CA ILE A 191 18.56 -3.19 -1.73
C ILE A 191 20.03 -3.62 -1.67
N THR A 192 20.49 -4.32 -2.69
CA THR A 192 21.87 -4.75 -2.81
C THR A 192 22.73 -3.68 -3.49
N PHE A 193 22.20 -3.11 -4.58
CA PHE A 193 22.89 -2.05 -5.32
C PHE A 193 21.92 -1.19 -6.13
N LEU A 194 22.42 -0.04 -6.54
CA LEU A 194 21.82 0.87 -7.53
C LEU A 194 22.84 1.17 -8.61
N ASN A 195 22.37 1.35 -9.85
CA ASN A 195 23.21 1.86 -10.93
C ASN A 195 22.90 3.33 -11.27
N ALA A 196 23.65 3.90 -12.22
CA ALA A 196 23.49 5.28 -12.64
C ALA A 196 22.13 5.58 -13.32
N ASN A 197 21.40 4.57 -13.78
CA ASN A 197 20.10 4.69 -14.43
C ASN A 197 18.92 4.54 -13.45
N SER A 198 19.18 4.56 -12.14
CA SER A 198 18.21 4.26 -11.08
C SER A 198 17.68 2.82 -11.11
N GLU A 199 18.36 1.90 -11.80
CA GLU A 199 18.03 0.49 -11.74
C GLU A 199 18.63 -0.12 -10.47
N PHE A 200 17.90 -1.01 -9.83
CA PHE A 200 18.33 -1.66 -8.62
C PHE A 200 18.39 -3.18 -8.75
N GLY A 201 19.25 -3.79 -7.94
CA GLY A 201 19.15 -5.19 -7.56
C GLY A 201 18.95 -5.33 -6.06
N ALA A 202 18.13 -6.27 -5.65
CA ALA A 202 17.84 -6.50 -4.24
C ALA A 202 17.82 -7.98 -3.89
N LEU A 203 17.91 -8.30 -2.60
CA LEU A 203 17.92 -9.61 -1.96
C LEU A 203 19.22 -10.41 -2.20
N GLY A 204 19.65 -10.63 -3.45
CA GLY A 204 20.74 -11.55 -3.81
C GLY A 204 20.29 -13.02 -3.96
N HIS A 205 18.99 -13.26 -3.95
CA HIS A 205 18.31 -14.53 -4.26
C HIS A 205 16.92 -14.25 -4.80
N GLY A 206 16.35 -15.18 -5.55
CA GLY A 206 14.98 -15.07 -6.02
C GLY A 206 13.94 -15.26 -4.90
N ILE A 207 12.75 -14.83 -5.16
CA ILE A 207 11.58 -15.10 -4.30
C ILE A 207 10.88 -16.33 -4.84
N HIS A 208 10.87 -17.36 -4.00
CA HIS A 208 10.22 -18.65 -4.28
C HIS A 208 8.93 -18.75 -3.46
N ASP A 209 7.96 -19.41 -4.00
CA ASP A 209 6.77 -19.76 -3.24
C ASP A 209 7.11 -20.79 -2.16
N VAL A 210 6.62 -20.57 -0.94
CA VAL A 210 6.96 -21.41 0.23
C VAL A 210 6.31 -22.79 0.19
N ASP A 211 5.21 -22.94 -0.53
CA ASP A 211 4.43 -24.18 -0.60
C ASP A 211 4.93 -25.08 -1.75
N THR A 212 5.27 -24.47 -2.89
CA THR A 212 5.73 -25.20 -4.09
C THR A 212 7.24 -25.22 -4.25
N SER A 213 7.97 -24.30 -3.60
CA SER A 213 9.40 -24.05 -3.78
C SER A 213 9.80 -23.65 -5.20
N GLU A 214 8.85 -23.29 -6.04
CA GLU A 214 9.10 -22.80 -7.40
C GLU A 214 9.43 -21.29 -7.36
N LEU A 215 10.31 -20.84 -8.26
CA LEU A 215 10.57 -19.41 -8.45
C LEU A 215 9.28 -18.74 -8.95
N LEU A 216 8.84 -17.66 -8.27
CA LEU A 216 7.61 -16.96 -8.65
C LEU A 216 7.78 -16.22 -9.97
N GLU A 217 6.90 -16.52 -10.92
CA GLU A 217 6.73 -15.75 -12.14
C GLU A 217 5.82 -14.57 -11.85
N ILE A 218 6.30 -13.34 -12.10
CA ILE A 218 5.62 -12.11 -11.73
C ILE A 218 5.17 -11.34 -12.97
N SER A 219 3.99 -10.73 -12.90
CA SER A 219 3.52 -9.74 -13.87
C SER A 219 4.05 -8.36 -13.54
N GLU A 220 3.91 -7.97 -12.28
CA GLU A 220 4.40 -6.69 -11.79
C GLU A 220 4.79 -6.76 -10.31
N GLY A 221 5.52 -5.73 -9.87
CA GLY A 221 5.87 -5.61 -8.47
C GLY A 221 6.20 -4.18 -8.11
N THR A 222 6.03 -3.87 -6.82
CA THR A 222 6.25 -2.53 -6.28
C THR A 222 7.15 -2.60 -5.06
N LEU A 223 8.12 -1.68 -5.02
CA LEU A 223 8.91 -1.40 -3.83
C LEU A 223 8.24 -0.34 -2.99
N TYR A 224 8.19 -0.60 -1.69
CA TYR A 224 7.65 0.33 -0.70
C TYR A 224 8.70 0.73 0.32
N GLU A 225 8.55 1.93 0.85
CA GLU A 225 9.22 2.31 2.10
C GLU A 225 8.73 1.41 3.23
N THR A 226 9.66 0.98 4.10
CA THR A 226 9.34 0.12 5.23
C THR A 226 9.99 0.61 6.51
N SER A 227 9.38 0.27 7.63
CA SER A 227 9.92 0.53 8.97
C SER A 227 10.24 -0.79 9.67
N ILE A 228 11.53 -1.00 9.98
CA ILE A 228 11.94 -2.16 10.74
C ILE A 228 11.60 -1.96 12.23
N GLN A 229 10.84 -2.90 12.78
CA GLN A 229 10.37 -2.88 14.16
C GLN A 229 11.24 -3.74 15.07
N ASN A 230 11.72 -4.86 14.55
CA ASN A 230 12.49 -5.82 15.32
C ASN A 230 13.52 -6.55 14.45
N ILE A 231 14.67 -6.88 15.03
CA ILE A 231 15.72 -7.70 14.40
C ILE A 231 16.03 -8.86 15.32
N LYS A 232 15.72 -10.07 14.88
CA LYS A 232 16.09 -11.31 15.51
C LYS A 232 17.47 -11.73 15.01
N LYS A 233 18.46 -11.73 15.88
CA LYS A 233 19.82 -12.19 15.51
C LYS A 233 19.84 -13.69 15.24
N GLY A 234 20.52 -14.10 14.16
CA GLY A 234 20.76 -15.50 13.86
C GLY A 234 21.68 -16.16 14.91
N GLN A 235 21.49 -17.46 15.07
CA GLN A 235 22.32 -18.36 15.89
C GLN A 235 22.74 -19.55 15.05
N ASN A 236 23.70 -20.35 15.53
CA ASN A 236 24.13 -21.53 14.81
C ASN A 236 22.94 -22.51 14.63
N GLY A 237 22.61 -22.83 13.38
CA GLY A 237 21.47 -23.69 13.02
C GLY A 237 20.10 -22.98 13.01
N SER A 238 20.04 -21.67 13.32
CA SER A 238 18.80 -20.89 13.25
C SER A 238 19.07 -19.53 12.61
N PRO A 239 18.59 -19.25 11.39
CA PRO A 239 18.79 -17.97 10.73
C PRO A 239 18.09 -16.85 11.52
N GLY A 240 18.63 -15.65 11.40
CA GLY A 240 17.97 -14.44 11.89
C GLY A 240 16.82 -14.01 11.00
N GLY A 241 16.15 -12.91 11.40
CA GLY A 241 15.07 -12.33 10.64
C GLY A 241 14.85 -10.87 10.95
N MET A 242 14.16 -10.18 10.08
CA MET A 242 13.66 -8.82 10.26
C MET A 242 12.14 -8.87 10.35
N GLU A 243 11.58 -8.08 11.24
CA GLU A 243 10.16 -7.83 11.36
C GLU A 243 9.91 -6.33 11.14
N GLY A 244 8.95 -5.97 10.31
CA GLY A 244 8.66 -4.58 10.01
C GLY A 244 7.25 -4.37 9.49
N ILE A 245 6.93 -3.11 9.22
CA ILE A 245 5.62 -2.69 8.72
C ILE A 245 5.81 -2.08 7.33
N ILE A 246 5.01 -2.56 6.39
CA ILE A 246 4.87 -1.99 5.06
C ILE A 246 3.51 -1.30 5.00
N VAL A 247 3.48 -0.02 4.65
CA VAL A 247 2.24 0.72 4.45
C VAL A 247 2.01 0.86 2.94
N TYR A 248 1.08 0.09 2.43
CA TYR A 248 0.76 0.04 1.00
C TYR A 248 -0.07 1.26 0.59
N ASN A 249 0.60 2.32 0.21
CA ASN A 249 0.00 3.51 -0.40
C ASN A 249 0.96 4.14 -1.40
N HIS A 250 0.45 4.96 -2.31
CA HIS A 250 1.23 5.57 -3.38
C HIS A 250 2.32 6.55 -2.89
N TYR A 251 2.22 7.10 -1.68
CA TYR A 251 3.25 8.00 -1.12
C TYR A 251 4.50 7.24 -0.67
N ASN A 252 4.34 5.96 -0.35
CA ASN A 252 5.42 5.10 0.13
C ASN A 252 6.05 4.25 -0.98
N VAL A 253 5.60 4.40 -2.22
CA VAL A 253 6.20 3.74 -3.38
C VAL A 253 7.60 4.30 -3.60
N LEU A 254 8.57 3.42 -3.73
CA LEU A 254 9.97 3.73 -4.01
C LEU A 254 10.34 3.43 -5.45
N GLY A 255 9.60 2.53 -6.10
CA GLY A 255 9.88 2.10 -7.45
C GLY A 255 9.13 0.83 -7.85
N SER A 256 9.42 0.34 -9.03
CA SER A 256 8.81 -0.85 -9.63
C SER A 256 9.78 -2.02 -9.71
N ILE A 257 9.28 -3.24 -9.45
CA ILE A 257 10.01 -4.49 -9.67
C ILE A 257 9.61 -5.03 -11.04
N THR A 258 10.57 -5.29 -11.90
CA THR A 258 10.35 -5.76 -13.28
C THR A 258 10.69 -7.22 -13.48
N SER A 259 11.48 -7.81 -12.59
CA SER A 259 11.83 -9.23 -12.68
C SER A 259 12.21 -9.84 -11.35
N ASN A 260 11.86 -11.12 -11.20
CA ASN A 260 12.29 -12.03 -10.15
C ASN A 260 13.13 -13.14 -10.79
N THR A 261 14.36 -13.29 -10.37
CA THR A 261 15.31 -14.27 -10.92
C THR A 261 15.98 -15.04 -9.80
N GLU A 262 16.67 -16.12 -10.10
CA GLU A 262 17.43 -16.89 -9.10
C GLU A 262 18.48 -16.06 -8.33
N THR A 263 18.96 -14.96 -8.93
CA THR A 263 20.01 -14.11 -8.35
C THR A 263 19.48 -12.89 -7.60
N GLY A 264 18.18 -12.64 -7.65
CA GLY A 264 17.55 -11.50 -6.97
C GLY A 264 16.34 -10.94 -7.71
N ILE A 265 15.78 -9.89 -7.14
CA ILE A 265 14.77 -9.07 -7.77
C ILE A 265 15.41 -7.81 -8.34
N TYR A 266 14.93 -7.39 -9.49
CA TYR A 266 15.46 -6.23 -10.23
C TYR A 266 14.33 -5.31 -10.64
N GLY A 267 14.66 -4.03 -10.80
CA GLY A 267 13.67 -3.05 -11.18
C GLY A 267 14.24 -1.64 -11.21
N LYS A 268 13.39 -0.65 -11.08
CA LYS A 268 13.76 0.75 -11.20
C LYS A 268 13.20 1.56 -10.03
N PHE A 269 14.02 2.45 -9.47
CA PHE A 269 13.59 3.49 -8.53
C PHE A 269 12.94 4.65 -9.29
N ASP A 270 11.85 5.20 -8.70
CA ASP A 270 11.12 6.36 -9.22
C ASP A 270 11.80 7.69 -8.87
#